data_69222ecf37a6bf875a029f618636d42c
#
_entry.id   69222ecf37a6bf875a029f618636d42c
#
_cell.length_a   1.000
_cell.length_b   1.000
_cell.length_c   1.000
_cell.angle_alpha   90.00
_cell.angle_beta   90.00
_cell.angle_gamma   90.00
#
_symmetry.space_group_name_H-M   'P 1'
#
loop_
_entity.id
_entity.type
_entity.pdbx_description
1 polymer ?
#
loop_
_entity_poly.entity_id
_entity_poly.type
_entity_poly.pdbx_seq_one_letter_code
_entity_poly.pdbx_strand_id
1 'polypeptide(L)'
;EDVTDIVLNVKNLAIKSSSTGPKKIILDIKGPKEVKAKDITLIPEIEILNPEQTICNLDEKTNFHMELMISNGKGYVAAPKNRSEDSPLGLISIDSLFSPVKKVSFAVENTRAGSALDYDKLVMTVETNGTVAAEDAIAYSARIFQDQLSMFVNFDDPQEVVKEVKSAEPEFNRNLLKRVEELELSVRSMNCLKNDNIIYIGDLVQKTEPEMLRTPNF
;
A
#
# COMPACT_ATOMS: atom_id res chain seq x y z
N GLU A 1 -25.23 -24.84 -21.25
CA GLU A 1 -23.79 -24.65 -21.50
C GLU A 1 -23.02 -25.89 -21.07
N ASP A 2 -21.84 -26.11 -21.67
CA ASP A 2 -20.95 -27.22 -21.33
C ASP A 2 -20.14 -26.92 -20.06
N VAL A 3 -19.73 -27.97 -19.36
CA VAL A 3 -18.83 -27.84 -18.18
C VAL A 3 -17.51 -27.16 -18.54
N THR A 4 -17.04 -27.33 -19.77
CA THR A 4 -15.82 -26.65 -20.26
C THR A 4 -15.98 -25.12 -20.27
N ASP A 5 -17.13 -24.63 -20.70
CA ASP A 5 -17.44 -23.18 -20.70
C ASP A 5 -17.48 -22.62 -19.29
N ILE A 6 -18.09 -23.38 -18.37
CA ILE A 6 -18.16 -23.01 -16.94
C ILE A 6 -16.75 -22.91 -16.36
N VAL A 7 -15.86 -23.89 -16.64
CA VAL A 7 -14.47 -23.89 -16.18
C VAL A 7 -13.72 -22.65 -16.71
N LEU A 8 -13.88 -22.31 -17.99
CA LEU A 8 -13.25 -21.14 -18.59
C LEU A 8 -13.75 -19.83 -17.94
N ASN A 9 -15.04 -19.74 -17.66
CA ASN A 9 -15.62 -18.58 -17.00
C ASN A 9 -15.16 -18.46 -15.54
N VAL A 10 -15.06 -19.56 -14.81
CA VAL A 10 -14.53 -19.59 -13.43
C VAL A 10 -13.08 -19.17 -13.37
N LYS A 11 -12.24 -19.52 -14.36
CA LYS A 11 -10.84 -19.10 -14.45
C LYS A 11 -10.69 -17.58 -14.60
N ASN A 12 -11.69 -16.89 -15.11
CA ASN A 12 -11.69 -15.44 -15.27
C ASN A 12 -12.12 -14.67 -14.01
N LEU A 13 -12.46 -15.36 -12.92
CA LEU A 13 -12.82 -14.73 -11.66
C LEU A 13 -11.60 -14.07 -11.03
N ALA A 14 -11.72 -12.78 -10.71
CA ALA A 14 -10.72 -12.03 -9.97
C ALA A 14 -11.01 -12.15 -8.46
N ILE A 15 -10.35 -13.09 -7.80
CA ILE A 15 -10.58 -13.42 -6.39
C ILE A 15 -9.45 -12.88 -5.55
N LYS A 16 -9.79 -12.17 -4.47
CA LYS A 16 -8.89 -11.73 -3.43
C LYS A 16 -9.18 -12.49 -2.14
N SER A 17 -8.16 -13.11 -1.56
CA SER A 17 -8.25 -13.83 -0.29
C SER A 17 -7.32 -13.22 0.74
N SER A 18 -7.82 -12.97 1.95
CA SER A 18 -7.02 -12.54 3.12
C SER A 18 -6.54 -13.73 3.97
N SER A 19 -7.00 -14.94 3.67
CA SER A 19 -6.67 -16.17 4.38
C SER A 19 -5.49 -16.89 3.73
N THR A 20 -4.66 -17.56 4.52
CA THR A 20 -3.48 -18.33 4.05
C THR A 20 -3.77 -19.77 3.71
N GLY A 21 -4.97 -20.30 3.96
CA GLY A 21 -5.33 -21.70 3.71
C GLY A 21 -6.37 -21.89 2.61
N PRO A 22 -6.56 -23.13 2.14
CA PRO A 22 -7.62 -23.44 1.19
C PRO A 22 -8.98 -23.16 1.81
N LYS A 23 -9.86 -22.50 1.06
CA LYS A 23 -11.23 -22.17 1.46
C LYS A 23 -12.21 -22.67 0.43
N LYS A 24 -13.38 -23.03 0.90
CA LYS A 24 -14.48 -23.53 0.08
C LYS A 24 -15.58 -22.48 0.02
N ILE A 25 -16.00 -22.13 -1.19
CA ILE A 25 -17.19 -21.32 -1.43
C ILE A 25 -18.20 -22.13 -2.25
N ILE A 26 -19.46 -21.78 -2.11
CA ILE A 26 -20.57 -22.57 -2.64
C ILE A 26 -21.43 -21.68 -3.54
N LEU A 27 -21.84 -22.25 -4.66
CA LEU A 27 -22.82 -21.70 -5.55
C LEU A 27 -24.00 -22.68 -5.63
N ASP A 28 -25.17 -22.27 -5.19
CA ASP A 28 -26.39 -23.07 -5.20
C ASP A 28 -27.56 -22.25 -5.75
N ILE A 29 -27.96 -22.54 -6.96
CA ILE A 29 -28.98 -21.76 -7.70
C ILE A 29 -29.94 -22.64 -8.45
N LYS A 30 -31.20 -22.18 -8.52
CA LYS A 30 -32.25 -22.75 -9.33
C LYS A 30 -32.52 -21.89 -10.55
N GLY A 31 -32.58 -22.54 -11.72
CA GLY A 31 -32.95 -21.91 -12.98
C GLY A 31 -34.46 -21.61 -13.12
N PRO A 32 -34.85 -20.85 -14.14
CA PRO A 32 -34.00 -20.28 -15.19
C PRO A 32 -33.30 -18.99 -14.72
N LYS A 33 -31.99 -18.90 -14.92
CA LYS A 33 -31.22 -17.71 -14.53
C LYS A 33 -29.87 -17.65 -15.23
N GLU A 34 -29.42 -16.44 -15.60
CA GLU A 34 -28.02 -16.16 -15.85
C GLU A 34 -27.27 -16.09 -14.52
N VAL A 35 -26.35 -17.01 -14.29
CA VAL A 35 -25.55 -17.12 -13.06
C VAL A 35 -24.33 -16.25 -13.18
N LYS A 36 -24.17 -15.35 -12.24
CA LYS A 36 -23.03 -14.43 -12.18
C LYS A 36 -22.18 -14.66 -10.93
N ALA A 37 -20.98 -14.14 -10.93
CA ALA A 37 -20.05 -14.27 -9.81
C ALA A 37 -20.61 -13.73 -8.48
N LYS A 38 -21.48 -12.72 -8.51
CA LYS A 38 -22.18 -12.19 -7.33
C LYS A 38 -23.16 -13.17 -6.66
N ASP A 39 -23.58 -14.20 -7.38
CA ASP A 39 -24.50 -15.22 -6.86
C ASP A 39 -23.77 -16.29 -6.01
N ILE A 40 -22.44 -16.26 -5.99
CA ILE A 40 -21.64 -17.15 -5.15
C ILE A 40 -21.78 -16.73 -3.69
N THR A 41 -22.03 -17.70 -2.82
CA THR A 41 -22.03 -17.47 -1.36
C THR A 41 -20.61 -17.27 -0.89
N LEU A 42 -20.24 -16.02 -0.60
CA LEU A 42 -18.91 -15.65 -0.14
C LEU A 42 -18.76 -15.81 1.37
N ILE A 43 -17.55 -16.08 1.79
CA ILE A 43 -17.13 -16.02 3.20
C ILE A 43 -16.38 -14.69 3.43
N PRO A 44 -16.34 -14.15 4.66
CA PRO A 44 -15.76 -12.82 4.94
C PRO A 44 -14.32 -12.63 4.50
N GLU A 45 -13.57 -13.72 4.33
CA GLU A 45 -12.16 -13.70 3.95
C GLU A 45 -11.94 -13.66 2.43
N ILE A 46 -12.98 -13.79 1.63
CA ILE A 46 -12.93 -13.87 0.16
C ILE A 46 -13.77 -12.75 -0.45
N GLU A 47 -13.15 -12.03 -1.37
CA GLU A 47 -13.77 -10.97 -2.15
C GLU A 47 -13.62 -11.28 -3.65
N ILE A 48 -14.72 -11.11 -4.42
CA ILE A 48 -14.71 -11.20 -5.88
C ILE A 48 -14.81 -9.79 -6.45
N LEU A 49 -13.80 -9.38 -7.20
CA LEU A 49 -13.68 -8.01 -7.73
C LEU A 49 -14.43 -7.79 -9.05
N ASN A 50 -14.83 -8.87 -9.73
CA ASN A 50 -15.64 -8.85 -10.95
C ASN A 50 -16.98 -9.53 -10.76
N PRO A 51 -17.90 -8.99 -9.94
CA PRO A 51 -19.16 -9.62 -9.56
C PRO A 51 -20.13 -9.83 -10.73
N GLU A 52 -20.00 -9.07 -11.80
CA GLU A 52 -20.84 -9.18 -13.00
C GLU A 52 -20.33 -10.22 -14.02
N GLN A 53 -19.22 -10.91 -13.74
CA GLN A 53 -18.71 -11.99 -14.58
C GLN A 53 -19.76 -13.11 -14.67
N THR A 54 -20.20 -13.44 -15.87
CA THR A 54 -21.11 -14.56 -16.12
C THR A 54 -20.37 -15.89 -15.95
N ILE A 55 -20.96 -16.81 -15.22
CA ILE A 55 -20.45 -18.17 -15.00
C ILE A 55 -21.14 -19.14 -15.96
N CYS A 56 -22.47 -19.17 -15.96
CA CYS A 56 -23.27 -20.00 -16.85
C CYS A 56 -24.71 -19.50 -16.98
N ASN A 57 -25.44 -20.03 -17.97
CA ASN A 57 -26.86 -19.82 -18.12
C ASN A 57 -27.60 -21.15 -17.82
N LEU A 58 -28.58 -21.08 -16.93
CA LEU A 58 -29.41 -22.22 -16.52
C LEU A 58 -30.77 -22.20 -17.19
N ASP A 59 -31.18 -23.37 -17.66
CA ASP A 59 -32.52 -23.60 -18.20
C ASP A 59 -33.58 -23.78 -17.11
N GLU A 60 -34.83 -23.79 -17.53
CA GLU A 60 -35.97 -24.04 -16.63
C GLU A 60 -35.82 -25.38 -15.91
N LYS A 61 -36.14 -25.40 -14.61
CA LYS A 61 -36.10 -26.57 -13.70
C LYS A 61 -34.73 -27.18 -13.44
N THR A 62 -33.66 -26.49 -13.82
CA THR A 62 -32.29 -26.95 -13.51
C THR A 62 -31.88 -26.47 -12.13
N ASN A 63 -31.47 -27.41 -11.26
CA ASN A 63 -30.77 -27.08 -10.02
C ASN A 63 -29.27 -27.19 -10.26
N PHE A 64 -28.53 -26.11 -9.99
CA PHE A 64 -27.10 -26.08 -10.17
C PHE A 64 -26.44 -25.90 -8.83
N HIS A 65 -25.59 -26.86 -8.47
CA HIS A 65 -24.79 -26.85 -7.26
C HIS A 65 -23.32 -27.01 -7.64
N MET A 66 -22.49 -26.07 -7.22
CA MET A 66 -21.05 -26.08 -7.47
C MET A 66 -20.27 -25.64 -6.22
N GLU A 67 -19.23 -26.37 -5.93
CA GLU A 67 -18.29 -26.04 -4.87
C GLU A 67 -16.96 -25.61 -5.49
N LEU A 68 -16.46 -24.47 -5.08
CA LEU A 68 -15.17 -23.94 -5.53
C LEU A 68 -14.18 -23.98 -4.38
N MET A 69 -13.04 -24.61 -4.61
CA MET A 69 -11.91 -24.60 -3.70
C MET A 69 -10.95 -23.48 -4.10
N ILE A 70 -10.75 -22.53 -3.22
CA ILE A 70 -9.87 -21.37 -3.42
C ILE A 70 -8.64 -21.53 -2.56
N SER A 71 -7.46 -21.29 -3.14
CA SER A 71 -6.18 -21.32 -2.43
C SER A 71 -5.27 -20.17 -2.91
N ASN A 72 -4.30 -19.83 -2.09
CA ASN A 72 -3.25 -18.88 -2.45
C ASN A 72 -2.06 -19.65 -3.05
N GLY A 73 -1.40 -19.05 -4.02
CA GLY A 73 -0.25 -19.68 -4.67
C GLY A 73 0.65 -18.64 -5.35
N LYS A 74 1.60 -19.12 -6.13
CA LYS A 74 2.55 -18.30 -6.87
C LYS A 74 2.62 -18.74 -8.33
N GLY A 75 2.64 -17.77 -9.23
CA GLY A 75 2.82 -18.01 -10.66
C GLY A 75 1.67 -18.82 -11.28
N TYR A 76 2.01 -19.82 -12.09
CA TYR A 76 1.08 -20.72 -12.76
C TYR A 76 1.23 -22.15 -12.21
N VAL A 77 0.12 -22.78 -11.90
CA VAL A 77 0.07 -24.18 -11.47
C VAL A 77 -0.87 -24.95 -12.41
N ALA A 78 -0.33 -25.96 -13.07
CA ALA A 78 -1.09 -26.80 -13.97
C ALA A 78 -2.10 -27.70 -13.22
N ALA A 79 -3.23 -28.00 -13.84
CA ALA A 79 -4.31 -28.79 -13.27
C ALA A 79 -3.89 -30.11 -12.59
N PRO A 80 -2.96 -30.94 -13.17
CA PRO A 80 -2.51 -32.16 -12.51
C PRO A 80 -1.85 -31.93 -11.17
N LYS A 81 -1.18 -30.77 -10.96
CA LYS A 81 -0.54 -30.43 -9.69
C LYS A 81 -1.53 -29.95 -8.62
N ASN A 82 -2.69 -29.48 -9.03
CA ASN A 82 -3.77 -29.10 -8.11
C ASN A 82 -4.58 -30.29 -7.60
N ARG A 83 -4.31 -31.49 -8.12
CA ARG A 83 -4.97 -32.71 -7.69
C ARG A 83 -4.11 -33.45 -6.69
N SER A 84 -4.61 -33.64 -5.46
CA SER A 84 -3.98 -34.53 -4.47
C SER A 84 -4.42 -35.97 -4.68
N GLU A 85 -3.64 -36.94 -4.18
CA GLU A 85 -3.98 -38.35 -4.25
C GLU A 85 -5.29 -38.68 -3.51
N ASP A 86 -5.60 -37.92 -2.45
CA ASP A 86 -6.82 -38.05 -1.66
C ASP A 86 -8.01 -37.20 -2.18
N SER A 87 -7.95 -36.71 -3.41
CA SER A 87 -9.02 -35.87 -3.96
C SER A 87 -10.32 -36.65 -4.12
N PRO A 88 -11.47 -36.09 -3.73
CA PRO A 88 -12.75 -36.77 -3.84
C PRO A 88 -13.12 -37.07 -5.29
N LEU A 89 -13.88 -38.12 -5.49
CA LEU A 89 -14.51 -38.44 -6.79
C LEU A 89 -15.42 -37.27 -7.20
N GLY A 90 -15.25 -36.77 -8.43
CA GLY A 90 -16.02 -35.65 -8.94
C GLY A 90 -15.28 -34.28 -8.83
N LEU A 91 -14.09 -34.26 -8.23
CA LEU A 91 -13.27 -33.06 -8.28
C LEU A 91 -12.72 -32.84 -9.69
N ILE A 92 -13.04 -31.71 -10.29
CA ILE A 92 -12.48 -31.22 -11.54
C ILE A 92 -11.30 -30.31 -11.20
N SER A 93 -10.09 -30.80 -11.39
CA SER A 93 -8.90 -29.97 -11.20
C SER A 93 -8.73 -29.02 -12.37
N ILE A 94 -8.60 -27.75 -12.09
CA ILE A 94 -8.32 -26.72 -13.08
C ILE A 94 -6.93 -26.13 -12.85
N ASP A 95 -6.31 -25.63 -13.91
CA ASP A 95 -5.08 -24.87 -13.80
C ASP A 95 -5.36 -23.50 -13.16
N SER A 96 -4.41 -23.02 -12.37
CA SER A 96 -4.56 -21.81 -11.59
C SER A 96 -3.47 -20.79 -11.95
N LEU A 97 -3.87 -19.59 -12.32
CA LEU A 97 -2.99 -18.46 -12.51
C LEU A 97 -3.08 -17.55 -11.30
N PHE A 98 -2.06 -17.63 -10.43
CA PHE A 98 -2.02 -16.86 -9.20
C PHE A 98 -1.42 -15.46 -9.37
N SER A 99 -0.77 -15.19 -10.51
CA SER A 99 -0.21 -13.87 -10.78
C SER A 99 -1.31 -12.83 -11.00
N PRO A 100 -1.31 -11.71 -10.23
CA PRO A 100 -2.27 -10.65 -10.45
C PRO A 100 -1.95 -9.78 -11.68
N VAL A 101 -0.73 -9.88 -12.20
CA VAL A 101 -0.26 -9.09 -13.34
C VAL A 101 -0.62 -9.78 -14.64
N LYS A 102 -1.39 -9.10 -15.49
CA LYS A 102 -1.84 -9.58 -16.80
C LYS A 102 -0.84 -9.24 -17.90
N LYS A 103 -0.34 -8.00 -17.88
CA LYS A 103 0.54 -7.49 -18.94
C LYS A 103 1.47 -6.43 -18.40
N VAL A 104 2.72 -6.46 -18.87
CA VAL A 104 3.71 -5.41 -18.61
C VAL A 104 4.32 -5.01 -19.94
N SER A 105 4.41 -3.71 -20.18
CA SER A 105 5.18 -3.14 -21.28
C SER A 105 6.03 -2.00 -20.76
N PHE A 106 7.20 -1.79 -21.36
CA PHE A 106 8.07 -0.69 -20.99
C PHE A 106 8.69 -0.05 -22.25
N ALA A 107 9.02 1.23 -22.12
CA ALA A 107 9.79 1.97 -23.09
C ALA A 107 10.85 2.80 -22.36
N VAL A 108 12.01 2.94 -22.97
CA VAL A 108 13.08 3.81 -22.49
C VAL A 108 13.18 4.99 -23.44
N GLU A 109 13.07 6.20 -22.91
CA GLU A 109 13.09 7.45 -23.64
C GLU A 109 14.24 8.30 -23.14
N ASN A 110 14.95 8.96 -24.04
CA ASN A 110 15.94 9.96 -23.64
C ASN A 110 15.23 11.15 -23.02
N THR A 111 15.76 11.65 -21.92
CA THR A 111 15.20 12.81 -21.22
C THR A 111 16.27 13.76 -20.76
N ARG A 112 15.84 14.95 -20.35
CA ARG A 112 16.70 16.01 -19.86
C ARG A 112 16.42 16.27 -18.39
N ALA A 113 17.45 16.29 -17.57
CA ALA A 113 17.37 16.71 -16.17
C ALA A 113 18.23 17.98 -15.97
N GLY A 114 17.56 19.14 -15.94
CA GLY A 114 18.26 20.44 -15.87
C GLY A 114 19.09 20.71 -17.12
N SER A 115 20.41 20.89 -16.96
CA SER A 115 21.38 21.10 -18.03
C SER A 115 21.99 19.83 -18.61
N ALA A 116 21.81 18.69 -17.95
CA ALA A 116 22.32 17.39 -18.40
C ALA A 116 21.31 16.73 -19.37
N LEU A 117 21.84 16.21 -20.50
CA LEU A 117 21.05 15.66 -21.62
C LEU A 117 21.06 14.12 -21.63
N ASP A 118 21.91 13.49 -20.83
CA ASP A 118 22.23 12.05 -20.93
C ASP A 118 21.50 11.23 -19.86
N TYR A 119 20.19 11.48 -19.69
CA TYR A 119 19.35 10.68 -18.81
C TYR A 119 18.36 9.87 -19.58
N ASP A 120 18.15 8.63 -19.12
CA ASP A 120 17.08 7.76 -19.58
C ASP A 120 15.87 7.88 -18.68
N LYS A 121 14.69 7.92 -19.30
CA LYS A 121 13.40 7.88 -18.62
C LYS A 121 12.76 6.53 -18.93
N LEU A 122 12.51 5.74 -17.89
CA LEU A 122 11.74 4.51 -17.98
C LEU A 122 10.25 4.81 -17.87
N VAL A 123 9.48 4.44 -18.91
CA VAL A 123 8.03 4.44 -18.92
C VAL A 123 7.56 3.00 -18.85
N MET A 124 6.84 2.63 -17.81
CA MET A 124 6.34 1.28 -17.61
C MET A 124 4.81 1.29 -17.51
N THR A 125 4.15 0.41 -18.24
CA THR A 125 2.71 0.19 -18.17
C THR A 125 2.45 -1.20 -17.61
N VAL A 126 1.71 -1.27 -16.51
CA VAL A 126 1.39 -2.52 -15.81
C VAL A 126 -0.12 -2.67 -15.73
N GLU A 127 -0.64 -3.75 -16.30
CA GLU A 127 -2.04 -4.12 -16.22
C GLU A 127 -2.23 -5.25 -15.22
N THR A 128 -3.10 -5.06 -14.24
CA THR A 128 -3.43 -6.06 -13.21
C THR A 128 -4.87 -6.55 -13.37
N ASN A 129 -5.23 -7.62 -12.67
CA ASN A 129 -6.61 -8.09 -12.57
C ASN A 129 -7.44 -7.33 -11.51
N GLY A 130 -6.88 -6.31 -10.85
CA GLY A 130 -7.52 -5.51 -9.81
C GLY A 130 -7.31 -6.03 -8.39
N THR A 131 -6.77 -7.24 -8.19
CA THR A 131 -6.51 -7.78 -6.84
C THR A 131 -5.35 -7.08 -6.14
N VAL A 132 -4.42 -6.53 -6.91
CA VAL A 132 -3.26 -5.77 -6.44
C VAL A 132 -3.12 -4.50 -7.27
N ALA A 133 -2.80 -3.37 -6.65
CA ALA A 133 -2.49 -2.15 -7.37
C ALA A 133 -1.20 -2.30 -8.18
N ALA A 134 -1.10 -1.63 -9.34
CA ALA A 134 0.07 -1.74 -10.20
C ALA A 134 1.36 -1.28 -9.49
N GLU A 135 1.27 -0.25 -8.68
CA GLU A 135 2.36 0.30 -7.86
C GLU A 135 2.86 -0.74 -6.85
N ASP A 136 1.95 -1.41 -6.15
CA ASP A 136 2.28 -2.47 -5.19
C ASP A 136 2.93 -3.67 -5.89
N ALA A 137 2.46 -4.06 -7.08
CA ALA A 137 3.05 -5.14 -7.85
C ALA A 137 4.51 -4.86 -8.21
N ILE A 138 4.83 -3.61 -8.57
CA ILE A 138 6.21 -3.17 -8.84
C ILE A 138 7.03 -3.20 -7.55
N ALA A 139 6.49 -2.68 -6.45
CA ALA A 139 7.17 -2.65 -5.15
C ALA A 139 7.51 -4.07 -4.64
N TYR A 140 6.56 -5.01 -4.73
CA TYR A 140 6.80 -6.42 -4.37
C TYR A 140 7.87 -7.06 -5.25
N SER A 141 7.83 -6.79 -6.56
CA SER A 141 8.84 -7.30 -7.49
C SER A 141 10.23 -6.77 -7.16
N ALA A 142 10.36 -5.48 -6.88
CA ALA A 142 11.60 -4.85 -6.46
C ALA A 142 12.13 -5.45 -5.15
N ARG A 143 11.24 -5.72 -4.18
CA ARG A 143 11.62 -6.37 -2.92
C ARG A 143 12.16 -7.78 -3.14
N ILE A 144 11.49 -8.57 -3.98
CA ILE A 144 11.98 -9.91 -4.33
C ILE A 144 13.36 -9.84 -4.96
N PHE A 145 13.59 -8.88 -5.87
CA PHE A 145 14.90 -8.65 -6.49
C PHE A 145 15.96 -8.30 -5.45
N GLN A 146 15.66 -7.37 -4.56
CA GLN A 146 16.56 -6.97 -3.48
C GLN A 146 16.96 -8.17 -2.61
N ASP A 147 15.97 -8.98 -2.21
CA ASP A 147 16.19 -10.15 -1.36
C ASP A 147 17.06 -11.20 -2.07
N GLN A 148 16.87 -11.42 -3.38
CA GLN A 148 17.68 -12.33 -4.17
C GLN A 148 19.11 -11.82 -4.37
N LEU A 149 19.29 -10.51 -4.61
CA LEU A 149 20.59 -9.90 -4.79
C LEU A 149 21.38 -9.78 -3.49
N SER A 150 20.74 -9.81 -2.34
CA SER A 150 21.42 -9.75 -1.04
C SER A 150 22.43 -10.88 -0.84
N MET A 151 22.24 -12.03 -1.52
CA MET A 151 23.21 -13.15 -1.48
C MET A 151 24.56 -12.81 -2.15
N PHE A 152 24.60 -11.78 -3.02
CA PHE A 152 25.83 -11.35 -3.67
C PHE A 152 26.55 -10.24 -2.89
N VAL A 153 25.90 -9.65 -1.91
CA VAL A 153 26.47 -8.62 -1.04
C VAL A 153 27.26 -9.31 0.06
N ASN A 154 28.60 -9.21 0.01
CA ASN A 154 29.51 -9.86 0.95
C ASN A 154 30.19 -8.87 1.92
N PHE A 155 29.71 -7.64 1.99
CA PHE A 155 30.14 -6.60 2.91
C PHE A 155 28.92 -6.14 3.70
N ASP A 156 29.17 -5.77 4.94
CA ASP A 156 28.14 -5.14 5.76
C ASP A 156 27.78 -3.82 5.10
N ASP A 157 26.50 -3.56 4.92
CA ASP A 157 26.04 -2.22 4.54
C ASP A 157 26.73 -1.25 5.49
N PRO A 158 27.45 -0.23 4.98
CA PRO A 158 27.91 0.81 5.85
C PRO A 158 26.66 1.25 6.59
N GLN A 159 26.58 0.93 7.88
CA GLN A 159 25.50 1.45 8.70
C GLN A 159 25.46 2.92 8.34
N GLU A 160 24.50 3.30 7.49
CA GLU A 160 24.08 4.67 7.51
C GLU A 160 23.90 4.89 8.99
N VAL A 161 24.85 5.59 9.57
CA VAL A 161 24.59 6.25 10.83
C VAL A 161 23.34 7.01 10.47
N VAL A 162 22.18 6.39 10.74
CA VAL A 162 20.95 7.10 10.88
C VAL A 162 21.40 8.12 11.91
N LYS A 163 21.90 9.27 11.41
CA LYS A 163 21.79 10.47 12.17
C LYS A 163 20.32 10.44 12.49
N GLU A 164 20.02 9.85 13.66
CA GLU A 164 18.78 10.21 14.32
C GLU A 164 18.74 11.70 14.05
N VAL A 165 17.91 12.06 13.08
CA VAL A 165 17.29 13.35 13.12
C VAL A 165 16.50 13.19 14.41
N LYS A 166 17.24 13.28 15.54
CA LYS A 166 16.65 13.83 16.75
C LYS A 166 15.96 15.01 16.15
N SER A 167 14.63 14.87 16.01
CA SER A 167 13.78 16.04 15.97
C SER A 167 14.45 16.91 17.02
N ALA A 168 15.22 17.87 16.56
CA ALA A 168 15.81 18.85 17.43
C ALA A 168 14.55 19.53 17.99
N GLU A 169 14.06 18.97 19.06
CA GLU A 169 13.37 19.79 20.04
C GLU A 169 14.37 20.92 20.20
N PRO A 170 14.00 22.14 19.80
CA PRO A 170 14.91 23.27 19.83
C PRO A 170 15.50 23.23 21.23
N GLU A 171 16.81 23.00 21.35
CA GLU A 171 17.47 22.90 22.64
C GLU A 171 17.01 24.12 23.41
N PHE A 172 16.18 23.85 24.42
CA PHE A 172 15.54 24.93 25.18
C PHE A 172 16.68 25.75 25.78
N ASN A 173 16.88 26.94 25.24
CA ASN A 173 17.98 27.80 25.64
C ASN A 173 17.72 28.26 27.07
N ARG A 174 18.43 27.68 28.02
CA ARG A 174 18.29 27.99 29.44
C ARG A 174 18.46 29.47 29.74
N ASN A 175 19.12 30.24 28.87
CA ASN A 175 19.24 31.68 29.00
C ASN A 175 17.86 32.39 28.86
N LEU A 176 16.89 31.81 28.20
CA LEU A 176 15.54 32.38 28.09
C LEU A 176 14.78 32.41 29.42
N LEU A 177 15.18 31.56 30.39
CA LEU A 177 14.61 31.53 31.75
C LEU A 177 15.28 32.47 32.71
N LYS A 178 16.39 33.14 32.31
CA LYS A 178 17.01 34.15 33.14
C LYS A 178 16.14 35.41 33.23
N ARG A 179 16.19 36.09 34.35
CA ARG A 179 15.44 37.32 34.52
C ARG A 179 16.11 38.46 33.71
N VAL A 180 15.28 39.36 33.21
CA VAL A 180 15.72 40.56 32.48
C VAL A 180 16.67 41.44 33.31
N GLU A 181 16.58 41.34 34.66
CA GLU A 181 17.45 42.02 35.60
C GLU A 181 18.92 41.65 35.49
N GLU A 182 19.26 40.47 34.94
CA GLU A 182 20.61 39.97 34.71
C GLU A 182 21.28 40.61 33.47
N LEU A 183 20.52 41.33 32.64
CA LEU A 183 21.02 41.95 31.39
C LEU A 183 21.77 43.28 31.62
N GLU A 184 21.94 43.71 32.91
CA GLU A 184 22.63 44.98 33.27
C GLU A 184 22.11 46.22 32.52
N LEU A 185 20.78 46.27 32.28
CA LEU A 185 20.15 47.39 31.61
C LEU A 185 20.06 48.64 32.50
N SER A 186 19.89 49.82 31.87
CA SER A 186 19.69 51.04 32.61
C SER A 186 18.44 50.95 33.53
N VAL A 187 18.45 51.63 34.67
CA VAL A 187 17.31 51.65 35.62
C VAL A 187 16.01 52.08 34.93
N ARG A 188 16.09 52.95 33.95
CA ARG A 188 14.96 53.43 33.15
C ARG A 188 14.40 52.31 32.29
N SER A 189 15.24 51.62 31.50
CA SER A 189 14.85 50.51 30.66
C SER A 189 14.27 49.36 31.47
N MET A 190 14.86 49.06 32.63
CA MET A 190 14.41 48.03 33.54
C MET A 190 12.98 48.30 34.03
N ASN A 191 12.71 49.57 34.45
CA ASN A 191 11.39 49.97 34.93
C ASN A 191 10.33 49.88 33.77
N CYS A 192 10.71 50.22 32.56
CA CYS A 192 9.81 50.09 31.41
C CYS A 192 9.43 48.63 31.15
N LEU A 193 10.38 47.68 31.14
CA LEU A 193 10.15 46.27 30.97
C LEU A 193 9.28 45.67 32.11
N LYS A 194 9.49 46.10 33.38
CA LYS A 194 8.68 45.69 34.49
C LYS A 194 7.21 46.17 34.40
N ASN A 195 7.02 47.40 33.92
CA ASN A 195 5.67 47.92 33.72
C ASN A 195 4.90 47.18 32.63
N ASP A 196 5.60 46.60 31.63
CA ASP A 196 5.02 45.78 30.58
C ASP A 196 4.95 44.29 30.94
N ASN A 197 5.20 43.92 32.22
CA ASN A 197 5.22 42.53 32.71
C ASN A 197 6.24 41.61 31.99
N ILE A 198 7.31 42.16 31.47
CA ILE A 198 8.39 41.40 30.84
C ILE A 198 9.40 41.04 31.93
N ILE A 199 9.35 39.81 32.43
CA ILE A 199 10.17 39.37 33.59
C ILE A 199 11.35 38.52 33.16
N TYR A 200 11.18 37.71 32.12
CA TYR A 200 12.21 36.79 31.61
C TYR A 200 12.75 37.23 30.25
N ILE A 201 13.98 36.82 29.94
CA ILE A 201 14.60 37.11 28.64
C ILE A 201 13.75 36.47 27.52
N GLY A 202 13.11 35.34 27.79
CA GLY A 202 12.18 34.70 26.86
C GLY A 202 11.01 35.55 26.45
N ASP A 203 10.44 36.31 27.39
CA ASP A 203 9.34 37.24 27.13
C ASP A 203 9.79 38.44 26.28
N LEU A 204 11.02 38.89 26.51
CA LEU A 204 11.62 39.98 25.74
C LEU A 204 11.88 39.59 24.27
N VAL A 205 12.41 38.38 24.04
CA VAL A 205 12.74 37.88 22.68
C VAL A 205 11.49 37.65 21.84
N GLN A 206 10.34 37.41 22.45
CA GLN A 206 9.06 37.24 21.74
C GLN A 206 8.43 38.57 21.29
N LYS A 207 8.89 39.69 21.82
CA LYS A 207 8.39 41.02 21.43
C LYS A 207 9.06 41.50 20.15
N THR A 208 8.30 42.09 19.27
CA THR A 208 8.79 42.76 18.09
C THR A 208 9.19 44.21 18.39
N GLU A 209 10.09 44.79 17.59
CA GLU A 209 10.51 46.19 17.74
C GLU A 209 9.34 47.19 17.78
N PRO A 210 8.31 47.08 16.92
CA PRO A 210 7.13 47.94 16.98
C PRO A 210 6.31 47.81 18.30
N GLU A 211 6.32 46.64 18.90
CA GLU A 211 5.64 46.41 20.16
C GLU A 211 6.42 47.03 21.34
N MET A 212 7.74 46.95 21.30
CA MET A 212 8.62 47.57 22.29
C MET A 212 8.54 49.10 22.22
N LEU A 213 8.44 49.70 21.04
CA LEU A 213 8.29 51.17 20.86
C LEU A 213 6.92 51.71 21.33
N ARG A 214 5.93 50.86 21.56
CA ARG A 214 4.63 51.24 22.13
C ARG A 214 4.65 51.34 23.66
N THR A 215 5.69 50.78 24.30
CA THR A 215 5.82 50.88 25.76
C THR A 215 6.15 52.30 26.15
N PRO A 216 5.36 52.89 27.07
CA PRO A 216 5.57 54.29 27.45
C PRO A 216 6.94 54.50 28.10
N ASN A 217 7.67 55.51 27.63
CA ASN A 217 9.03 55.87 28.09
C ASN A 217 10.16 54.86 27.82
N PHE A 218 9.99 54.02 26.86
CA PHE A 218 11.07 53.17 26.34
C PHE A 218 12.06 53.98 25.52
#